data_b8e1b828d0d91c71d6ad0cc389b04bcd
#
_entry.id   b8e1b828d0d91c71d6ad0cc389b04bcd
#
_cell.length_a   1.000
_cell.length_b   1.000
_cell.length_c   1.000
_cell.angle_alpha   90.00
_cell.angle_beta   90.00
_cell.angle_gamma   90.00
#
_symmetry.space_group_name_H-M   'P 1'
#
loop_
_entity.id
_entity.type
_entity.pdbx_description
1 polymer ?
#
loop_
_entity_poly.entity_id
_entity_poly.type
_entity_poly.pdbx_seq_one_letter_code
_entity_poly.pdbx_strand_id
1 'polypeptide(L)'
;MNAPSDPRPAYSAAKTLASEKPGRSPANRSLERGIEILRSFRPGSELLGNAELAERTGLSRSTVSRLSQTLVGTGFLQIDPRSRAYRLAPAVLSLAHAMRTGSTALAIAAPRMRAAAEAHRINVGLAAPDRD
;
A
#
# COMPACT_ATOMS: atom_id res chain seq x y z
N MET A 1 -51.30 -16.04 51.69
CA MET A 1 -50.41 -14.88 51.55
C MET A 1 -49.31 -15.28 50.57
N ASN A 2 -49.54 -14.91 49.29
CA ASN A 2 -48.72 -15.31 48.18
C ASN A 2 -47.52 -14.36 48.03
N ALA A 3 -46.32 -14.87 48.04
CA ALA A 3 -45.14 -14.13 47.61
C ALA A 3 -45.05 -14.18 46.09
N PRO A 4 -44.74 -13.07 45.40
CA PRO A 4 -44.60 -13.06 43.97
C PRO A 4 -43.27 -13.68 43.53
N SER A 5 -43.35 -14.62 42.61
CA SER A 5 -42.25 -15.24 41.89
C SER A 5 -41.58 -14.20 40.98
N ASP A 6 -40.29 -13.99 41.20
CA ASP A 6 -39.40 -13.21 40.34
C ASP A 6 -39.01 -14.02 39.09
N PRO A 7 -39.43 -13.65 37.88
CA PRO A 7 -38.91 -14.29 36.67
C PRO A 7 -37.66 -13.56 36.19
N ARG A 8 -36.50 -13.90 36.71
CA ARG A 8 -35.26 -13.54 36.05
C ARG A 8 -35.13 -14.32 34.75
N PRO A 9 -35.04 -13.67 33.62
CA PRO A 9 -34.73 -14.39 32.38
C PRO A 9 -33.32 -14.97 32.48
N ALA A 10 -33.28 -16.28 32.30
CA ALA A 10 -32.02 -17.01 32.12
C ALA A 10 -31.20 -16.37 31.03
N TYR A 11 -30.09 -15.75 31.40
CA TYR A 11 -29.03 -15.36 30.47
C TYR A 11 -28.40 -16.65 29.94
N SER A 12 -29.05 -17.18 28.92
CA SER A 12 -28.53 -18.31 28.15
C SER A 12 -27.23 -17.89 27.55
N ALA A 13 -26.22 -18.70 27.86
CA ALA A 13 -24.87 -18.72 27.35
C ALA A 13 -24.70 -17.97 26.04
N ALA A 14 -24.06 -16.82 26.07
CA ALA A 14 -23.41 -16.23 24.93
C ALA A 14 -22.38 -17.24 24.47
N LYS A 15 -22.75 -17.99 23.44
CA LYS A 15 -21.85 -18.81 22.66
C LYS A 15 -20.73 -17.88 22.20
N THR A 16 -19.57 -18.03 22.80
CA THR A 16 -18.34 -17.38 22.37
C THR A 16 -18.18 -17.77 20.92
N LEU A 17 -18.57 -16.87 20.02
CA LEU A 17 -18.18 -16.92 18.63
C LEU A 17 -16.66 -16.77 18.65
N ALA A 18 -15.98 -17.92 18.66
CA ALA A 18 -14.59 -17.97 18.32
C ALA A 18 -14.45 -17.18 17.00
N SER A 19 -13.75 -16.06 17.06
CA SER A 19 -13.36 -15.27 15.91
C SER A 19 -12.54 -16.20 15.01
N GLU A 20 -13.21 -16.87 14.08
CA GLU A 20 -12.56 -17.46 12.94
C GLU A 20 -11.87 -16.32 12.22
N LYS A 21 -10.55 -16.27 12.37
CA LYS A 21 -9.72 -15.43 11.50
C LYS A 21 -10.11 -15.78 10.08
N PRO A 22 -10.58 -14.82 9.26
CA PRO A 22 -10.95 -15.11 7.89
C PRO A 22 -9.77 -15.83 7.24
N GLY A 23 -10.01 -17.04 6.75
CA GLY A 23 -8.99 -17.88 6.15
C GLY A 23 -8.23 -17.06 5.13
N ARG A 24 -6.93 -16.87 5.35
CA ARG A 24 -6.08 -16.09 4.47
C ARG A 24 -6.07 -16.81 3.14
N SER A 25 -6.78 -16.28 2.16
CA SER A 25 -6.73 -16.77 0.79
C SER A 25 -5.25 -16.91 0.37
N PRO A 26 -4.86 -18.01 -0.30
CA PRO A 26 -3.47 -18.20 -0.68
C PRO A 26 -2.99 -16.97 -1.46
N ALA A 27 -1.86 -16.40 -1.02
CA ALA A 27 -1.33 -15.17 -1.58
C ALA A 27 -1.08 -15.32 -3.09
N ASN A 28 -1.52 -14.32 -3.86
CA ASN A 28 -1.28 -14.29 -5.29
C ASN A 28 0.17 -13.87 -5.55
N ARG A 29 1.04 -14.86 -5.73
CA ARG A 29 2.47 -14.65 -5.95
C ARG A 29 2.81 -13.72 -7.13
N SER A 30 2.00 -13.71 -8.18
CA SER A 30 2.24 -12.82 -9.32
C SER A 30 1.98 -11.36 -8.94
N LEU A 31 0.94 -11.10 -8.17
CA LEU A 31 0.63 -9.77 -7.66
C LEU A 31 1.70 -9.28 -6.67
N GLU A 32 2.10 -10.12 -5.73
CA GLU A 32 3.18 -9.78 -4.78
C GLU A 32 4.46 -9.39 -5.50
N ARG A 33 4.90 -10.20 -6.46
CA ARG A 33 6.09 -9.94 -7.26
C ARG A 33 5.98 -8.67 -8.12
N GLY A 34 4.78 -8.39 -8.67
CA GLY A 34 4.52 -7.16 -9.39
C GLY A 34 4.65 -5.93 -8.50
N ILE A 35 4.14 -5.99 -7.29
CA ILE A 35 4.29 -4.93 -6.29
C ILE A 35 5.76 -4.75 -5.89
N GLU A 36 6.52 -5.84 -5.70
CA GLU A 36 7.96 -5.74 -5.40
C GLU A 36 8.73 -5.03 -6.52
N ILE A 37 8.38 -5.26 -7.78
CA ILE A 37 8.96 -4.52 -8.90
C ILE A 37 8.66 -3.01 -8.76
N LEU A 38 7.41 -2.62 -8.49
CA LEU A 38 7.06 -1.20 -8.28
C LEU A 38 7.80 -0.60 -7.09
N ARG A 39 7.97 -1.34 -6.01
CA ARG A 39 8.70 -0.90 -4.80
C ARG A 39 10.22 -0.77 -5.01
N SER A 40 10.75 -1.30 -6.09
CA SER A 40 12.17 -1.17 -6.42
C SER A 40 12.56 0.25 -6.86
N PHE A 41 11.59 1.04 -7.33
CA PHE A 41 11.81 2.43 -7.73
C PHE A 41 11.85 3.34 -6.50
N ARG A 42 12.90 4.13 -6.37
CA ARG A 42 13.13 5.05 -5.25
C ARG A 42 13.76 6.34 -5.75
N PRO A 43 13.71 7.43 -4.98
CA PRO A 43 14.48 8.64 -5.29
C PRO A 43 15.96 8.31 -5.56
N GLY A 44 16.50 8.77 -6.69
CA GLY A 44 17.84 8.41 -7.17
C GLY A 44 17.91 7.10 -7.96
N SER A 45 16.79 6.42 -8.17
CA SER A 45 16.67 5.17 -8.94
C SER A 45 15.37 5.19 -9.74
N GLU A 46 15.20 6.21 -10.56
CA GLU A 46 14.00 6.46 -11.35
C GLU A 46 13.91 5.65 -12.63
N LEU A 47 15.07 5.17 -13.13
CA LEU A 47 15.19 4.32 -14.32
C LEU A 47 15.89 3.02 -13.95
N LEU A 48 15.19 1.89 -14.10
CA LEU A 48 15.72 0.57 -13.76
C LEU A 48 15.58 -0.39 -14.95
N GLY A 49 16.71 -1.00 -15.31
CA GLY A 49 16.73 -2.04 -16.33
C GLY A 49 16.25 -3.40 -15.81
N ASN A 50 15.98 -4.31 -16.74
CA ASN A 50 15.52 -5.67 -16.40
C ASN A 50 16.50 -6.43 -15.48
N ALA A 51 17.79 -6.26 -15.69
CA ALA A 51 18.82 -6.91 -14.88
C ALA A 51 18.85 -6.36 -13.46
N GLU A 52 18.74 -5.05 -13.31
CA GLU A 52 18.76 -4.37 -12.03
C GLU A 52 17.50 -4.66 -11.22
N LEU A 53 16.33 -4.69 -11.86
CA LEU A 53 15.09 -5.14 -11.23
C LEU A 53 15.17 -6.60 -10.76
N ALA A 54 15.80 -7.48 -11.55
CA ALA A 54 16.00 -8.87 -11.16
C ALA A 54 16.90 -8.98 -9.92
N GLU A 55 17.96 -8.21 -9.85
CA GLU A 55 18.87 -8.16 -8.70
C GLU A 55 18.15 -7.64 -7.44
N ARG A 56 17.41 -6.53 -7.54
CA ARG A 56 16.72 -5.92 -6.40
C ARG A 56 15.58 -6.75 -5.85
N THR A 57 14.90 -7.50 -6.71
CA THR A 57 13.73 -8.32 -6.32
C THR A 57 14.06 -9.78 -6.05
N GLY A 58 15.26 -10.24 -6.43
CA GLY A 58 15.62 -11.67 -6.40
C GLY A 58 14.86 -12.53 -7.42
N LEU A 59 14.15 -11.91 -8.37
CA LEU A 59 13.39 -12.63 -9.38
C LEU A 59 14.26 -12.94 -10.62
N SER A 60 13.89 -14.01 -11.35
CA SER A 60 14.51 -14.28 -12.63
C SER A 60 14.22 -13.15 -13.64
N ARG A 61 15.18 -12.89 -14.56
CA ARG A 61 15.01 -11.86 -15.61
C ARG A 61 13.77 -12.08 -16.47
N SER A 62 13.42 -13.33 -16.74
CA SER A 62 12.22 -13.67 -17.51
C SER A 62 10.93 -13.33 -16.74
N THR A 63 10.91 -13.58 -15.44
CA THR A 63 9.79 -13.21 -14.57
C THR A 63 9.64 -11.69 -14.50
N VAL A 64 10.74 -10.97 -14.28
CA VAL A 64 10.75 -9.50 -14.28
C VAL A 64 10.22 -8.96 -15.61
N SER A 65 10.75 -9.44 -16.74
CA SER A 65 10.32 -9.00 -18.07
C SER A 65 8.80 -9.15 -18.27
N ARG A 66 8.26 -10.31 -17.92
CA ARG A 66 6.83 -10.59 -18.07
C ARG A 66 5.97 -9.72 -17.17
N LEU A 67 6.34 -9.57 -15.90
CA LEU A 67 5.59 -8.75 -14.94
C LEU A 67 5.69 -7.27 -15.28
N SER A 68 6.87 -6.78 -15.67
CA SER A 68 7.06 -5.40 -16.08
C SER A 68 6.25 -5.05 -17.33
N GLN A 69 6.16 -5.95 -18.30
CA GLN A 69 5.29 -5.77 -19.46
C GLN A 69 3.80 -5.65 -19.07
N THR A 70 3.35 -6.47 -18.12
CA THR A 70 1.99 -6.34 -17.56
C THR A 70 1.80 -4.98 -16.89
N LEU A 71 2.77 -4.52 -16.09
CA LEU A 71 2.74 -3.22 -15.44
C LEU A 71 2.77 -2.06 -16.44
N VAL A 72 3.46 -2.21 -17.56
CA VAL A 72 3.39 -1.26 -18.68
C VAL A 72 2.01 -1.24 -19.30
N GLY A 73 1.45 -2.41 -19.60
CA GLY A 73 0.10 -2.52 -20.17
C GLY A 73 -1.01 -1.96 -19.27
N THR A 74 -0.81 -1.99 -17.96
CA THR A 74 -1.74 -1.41 -16.96
C THR A 74 -1.45 0.06 -16.61
N GLY A 75 -0.41 0.67 -17.20
CA GLY A 75 -0.07 2.07 -16.99
C GLY A 75 0.67 2.39 -15.70
N PHE A 76 1.16 1.38 -14.97
CA PHE A 76 1.97 1.59 -13.76
C PHE A 76 3.46 1.79 -14.04
N LEU A 77 3.94 1.19 -15.14
CA LEU A 77 5.29 1.43 -15.66
C LEU A 77 5.20 1.98 -17.09
N GLN A 78 6.27 2.64 -17.49
CA GLN A 78 6.52 3.01 -18.88
C GLN A 78 7.98 2.71 -19.24
N ILE A 79 8.22 2.43 -20.52
CA ILE A 79 9.56 2.15 -21.02
C ILE A 79 10.15 3.47 -21.50
N ASP A 80 11.36 3.78 -21.04
CA ASP A 80 12.13 4.88 -21.57
C ASP A 80 12.64 4.50 -22.99
N PRO A 81 12.33 5.28 -24.02
CA PRO A 81 12.67 4.92 -25.40
C PRO A 81 14.18 4.90 -25.69
N ARG A 82 14.97 5.63 -24.90
CA ARG A 82 16.43 5.72 -25.11
C ARG A 82 17.18 4.57 -24.46
N SER A 83 16.93 4.36 -23.18
CA SER A 83 17.65 3.35 -22.39
C SER A 83 16.97 1.98 -22.39
N ARG A 84 15.70 1.89 -22.81
CA ARG A 84 14.87 0.69 -22.70
C ARG A 84 14.65 0.24 -21.27
N ALA A 85 14.99 1.08 -20.30
CA ALA A 85 14.72 0.89 -18.89
C ALA A 85 13.25 1.24 -18.55
N TYR A 86 12.79 0.77 -17.42
CA TYR A 86 11.46 1.07 -16.89
C TYR A 86 11.51 2.26 -15.95
N ARG A 87 10.42 3.00 -15.87
CA ARG A 87 10.15 4.02 -14.86
C ARG A 87 8.69 3.98 -14.44
N LEU A 88 8.38 4.56 -13.29
CA LEU A 88 7.00 4.68 -12.83
C LEU A 88 6.19 5.56 -13.80
N ALA A 89 4.95 5.16 -14.05
CA ALA A 89 4.03 5.86 -14.93
C ALA A 89 2.95 6.62 -14.13
N PRO A 90 2.20 7.55 -14.76
CA PRO A 90 1.24 8.42 -14.06
C PRO A 90 0.16 7.72 -13.22
N ALA A 91 -0.20 6.47 -13.51
CA ALA A 91 -1.17 5.73 -12.71
C ALA A 91 -0.76 5.60 -11.24
N VAL A 92 0.55 5.56 -10.95
CA VAL A 92 1.07 5.54 -9.56
C VAL A 92 0.71 6.82 -8.83
N LEU A 93 0.77 7.97 -9.51
CA LEU A 93 0.41 9.27 -8.92
C LEU A 93 -1.09 9.33 -8.56
N SER A 94 -1.94 8.73 -9.36
CA SER A 94 -3.38 8.66 -9.08
C SER A 94 -3.67 7.89 -7.78
N LEU A 95 -2.95 6.77 -7.56
CA LEU A 95 -3.07 6.02 -6.29
C LEU A 95 -2.56 6.83 -5.11
N ALA A 96 -1.42 7.50 -5.25
CA ALA A 96 -0.87 8.36 -4.20
C ALA A 96 -1.83 9.53 -3.88
N HIS A 97 -2.47 10.10 -4.90
CA HIS A 97 -3.47 11.16 -4.70
C HIS A 97 -4.70 10.63 -3.95
N ALA A 98 -5.24 9.48 -4.34
CA ALA A 98 -6.38 8.86 -3.66
C ALA A 98 -6.06 8.55 -2.19
N MET A 99 -4.88 8.02 -1.91
CA MET A 99 -4.42 7.79 -0.53
C MET A 99 -4.34 9.10 0.26
N ARG A 100 -3.75 10.14 -0.32
CA ARG A 100 -3.57 11.43 0.34
C ARG A 100 -4.91 12.11 0.64
N THR A 101 -5.87 12.08 -0.27
CA THR A 101 -7.19 12.71 -0.08
C THR A 101 -8.08 11.91 0.88
N GLY A 102 -7.91 10.60 0.94
CA GLY A 102 -8.62 9.72 1.89
C GLY A 102 -8.04 9.70 3.30
N SER A 103 -6.89 10.33 3.55
CA SER A 103 -6.23 10.30 4.85
C SER A 103 -6.73 11.42 5.77
N THR A 104 -7.51 11.06 6.79
CA THR A 104 -7.94 12.00 7.84
C THR A 104 -6.74 12.64 8.57
N ALA A 105 -5.69 11.87 8.83
CA ALA A 105 -4.48 12.36 9.47
C ALA A 105 -3.81 13.46 8.64
N LEU A 106 -3.70 13.27 7.33
CA LEU A 106 -3.15 14.28 6.42
C LEU A 106 -4.07 15.49 6.29
N ALA A 107 -5.39 15.31 6.28
CA ALA A 107 -6.33 16.43 6.24
C ALA A 107 -6.19 17.36 7.46
N ILE A 108 -5.94 16.80 8.64
CA ILE A 108 -5.71 17.55 9.89
C ILE A 108 -4.30 18.14 9.93
N ALA A 109 -3.29 17.40 9.50
CA ALA A 109 -1.89 17.82 9.59
C ALA A 109 -1.50 18.85 8.53
N ALA A 110 -2.00 18.74 7.29
CA ALA A 110 -1.56 19.57 6.16
C ALA A 110 -1.67 21.09 6.38
N PRO A 111 -2.77 21.65 6.93
CA PRO A 111 -2.83 23.08 7.19
C PRO A 111 -1.78 23.55 8.22
N ARG A 112 -1.54 22.75 9.27
CA ARG A 112 -0.54 23.04 10.31
C ARG A 112 0.88 22.97 9.76
N MET A 113 1.16 21.95 8.96
CA MET A 113 2.46 21.79 8.30
C MET A 113 2.76 22.95 7.35
N ARG A 114 1.76 23.39 6.58
CA ARG A 114 1.91 24.54 5.69
C ARG A 114 2.19 25.83 6.47
N ALA A 115 1.43 26.11 7.50
CA ALA A 115 1.64 27.29 8.35
C ALA A 115 3.04 27.29 8.97
N ALA A 116 3.53 26.17 9.48
CA ALA A 116 4.88 26.04 10.02
C ALA A 116 5.96 26.23 8.95
N ALA A 117 5.78 25.64 7.77
CA ALA A 117 6.71 25.79 6.66
C ALA A 117 6.84 27.26 6.21
N GLU A 118 5.72 27.97 6.11
CA GLU A 118 5.68 29.39 5.74
C GLU A 118 6.29 30.28 6.81
N ALA A 119 5.90 30.08 8.09
CA ALA A 119 6.38 30.90 9.21
C ALA A 119 7.88 30.77 9.45
N HIS A 120 8.42 29.57 9.30
CA HIS A 120 9.82 29.29 9.63
C HIS A 120 10.72 29.10 8.41
N ARG A 121 10.20 29.18 7.20
CA ARG A 121 10.92 28.91 5.93
C ARG A 121 11.65 27.56 5.92
N ILE A 122 10.99 26.53 6.40
CA ILE A 122 11.50 25.17 6.48
C ILE A 122 10.63 24.20 5.67
N ASN A 123 11.18 23.05 5.33
CA ASN A 123 10.40 21.95 4.80
C ASN A 123 9.82 21.14 5.95
N VAL A 124 8.51 20.90 5.91
CA VAL A 124 7.81 20.08 6.90
C VAL A 124 7.27 18.83 6.21
N GLY A 125 7.60 17.67 6.71
CA GLY A 125 7.16 16.40 6.17
C GLY A 125 6.47 15.53 7.20
N LEU A 126 5.56 14.68 6.76
CA LEU A 126 4.97 13.59 7.53
C LEU A 126 5.58 12.28 7.05
N ALA A 127 6.19 11.55 7.96
CA ALA A 127 6.71 10.21 7.68
C ALA A 127 5.80 9.16 8.32
N ALA A 128 5.54 8.09 7.58
CA ALA A 128 4.87 6.92 8.10
C ALA A 128 5.71 5.69 7.74
N PRO A 129 5.74 4.65 8.59
CA PRO A 129 6.44 3.42 8.26
C PRO A 129 5.77 2.75 7.05
N ASP A 130 6.59 2.22 6.16
CA ASP A 130 6.10 1.50 4.97
C ASP A 130 5.86 0.01 5.29
N ARG A 131 6.68 -0.56 6.16
CA ARG A 131 6.55 -1.92 6.72
C ARG A 131 7.19 -1.98 8.10
N ASP A 132 6.69 -2.88 8.92
CA ASP A 132 7.30 -3.27 10.20
C ASP A 132 8.54 -4.15 9.95
#